data_8d53f7d759f0d41ed6e047814039685f
#
_entry.id   8d53f7d759f0d41ed6e047814039685f
#
_cell.length_a   1.000
_cell.length_b   1.000
_cell.length_c   1.000
_cell.angle_alpha   90.00
_cell.angle_beta   90.00
_cell.angle_gamma   90.00
#
_symmetry.space_group_name_H-M   'P 1'
#
loop_
_entity.id
_entity.type
_entity.pdbx_description
1 polymer ?
#
loop_
_entity_poly.entity_id
_entity_poly.type
_entity_poly.pdbx_seq_one_letter_code
_entity_poly.pdbx_strand_id
1 'polypeptide(L)' 'MAEVFFSSELQRFTGDEKASVVALNYRDLLKELYTKYPDLEDSEITTMAIAIDGEIVHEPLLEMIPKEAELHFFHFIAGG' A
#
# COMPACT_ATOMS: atom_id res chain seq x y z
N MET A 1 2.51 -13.86 5.59
CA MET A 1 2.52 -12.87 4.51
C MET A 1 1.57 -11.74 4.85
N ALA A 2 1.98 -10.50 4.59
CA ALA A 2 1.10 -9.37 4.81
C ALA A 2 0.05 -9.29 3.70
N GLU A 3 -1.09 -8.66 4.00
CA GLU A 3 -2.13 -8.46 2.99
C GLU A 3 -2.32 -6.96 2.77
N VAL A 4 -2.37 -6.58 1.50
CA VAL A 4 -2.63 -5.19 1.09
C VAL A 4 -4.06 -5.11 0.63
N PHE A 5 -4.82 -4.17 1.20
CA PHE A 5 -6.19 -3.90 0.79
C PHE A 5 -6.20 -2.62 -0.05
N PHE A 6 -6.75 -2.72 -1.22
CA PHE A 6 -6.75 -1.60 -2.17
C PHE A 6 -8.02 -0.79 -2.06
N SER A 7 -7.88 0.55 -2.02
CA SER A 7 -9.03 1.43 -2.11
C SER A 7 -9.66 1.29 -3.50
N SER A 8 -10.90 1.76 -3.64
CA SER A 8 -11.57 1.67 -4.93
C SER A 8 -10.79 2.36 -6.05
N GLU A 9 -10.06 3.43 -5.70
CA GLU A 9 -9.24 4.13 -6.69
C GLU A 9 -8.07 3.27 -7.16
N LEU A 10 -7.40 2.56 -6.24
CA LEU A 10 -6.31 1.68 -6.61
C LEU A 10 -6.79 0.46 -7.37
N GLN A 11 -8.00 0.00 -7.10
CA GLN A 11 -8.56 -1.15 -7.81
C GLN A 11 -8.68 -0.90 -9.30
N ARG A 12 -8.75 0.36 -9.72
CA ARG A 12 -8.76 0.71 -11.14
C ARG A 12 -7.47 0.29 -11.83
N PHE A 13 -6.37 0.22 -11.09
CA PHE A 13 -5.06 -0.17 -11.64
C PHE A 13 -4.72 -1.62 -11.34
N THR A 14 -5.20 -2.15 -10.23
CA THR A 14 -4.87 -3.52 -9.83
C THR A 14 -5.88 -4.55 -10.29
N GLY A 15 -7.14 -4.17 -10.36
CA GLY A 15 -8.21 -5.12 -10.67
C GLY A 15 -8.55 -6.05 -9.52
N ASP A 16 -7.89 -5.90 -8.38
CA ASP A 16 -8.08 -6.75 -7.21
C ASP A 16 -8.45 -5.91 -5.99
N GLU A 17 -9.23 -6.50 -5.08
CA GLU A 17 -9.55 -5.84 -3.81
C GLU A 17 -8.39 -5.94 -2.83
N LYS A 18 -7.62 -7.02 -2.89
CA LYS A 18 -6.49 -7.23 -1.99
C LYS A 18 -5.45 -8.12 -2.66
N ALA A 19 -4.25 -8.10 -2.10
CA ALA A 19 -3.16 -8.95 -2.56
C ALA A 19 -2.28 -9.33 -1.38
N SER A 20 -1.74 -10.56 -1.42
CA SER A 20 -0.76 -10.99 -0.44
C SER A 20 0.63 -10.58 -0.90
N VAL A 21 1.45 -10.10 0.04
CA VAL A 21 2.81 -9.65 -0.26
C VAL A 21 3.78 -10.25 0.74
N VAL A 22 5.04 -10.38 0.32
CA VAL A 22 6.10 -10.92 1.18
C VAL A 22 7.04 -9.83 1.68
N ALA A 23 6.92 -8.61 1.17
CA ALA A 23 7.77 -7.49 1.55
C ALA A 23 7.72 -7.24 3.05
N LEU A 24 8.87 -6.88 3.63
CA LEU A 24 8.99 -6.59 5.06
C LEU A 24 9.30 -5.11 5.32
N ASN A 25 9.28 -4.29 4.28
CA ASN A 25 9.41 -2.85 4.40
C ASN A 25 8.66 -2.18 3.25
N TYR A 26 8.42 -0.89 3.39
CA TYR A 26 7.60 -0.15 2.45
C TYR A 26 8.22 -0.11 1.04
N ARG A 27 9.52 0.09 0.95
CA ARG A 27 10.17 0.19 -0.37
C ARG A 27 10.05 -1.10 -1.15
N ASP A 28 10.26 -2.23 -0.49
CA ASP A 28 10.11 -3.53 -1.14
C ASP A 28 8.65 -3.82 -1.46
N LEU A 29 7.73 -3.33 -0.62
CA LEU A 29 6.30 -3.44 -0.89
C LEU A 29 5.94 -2.78 -2.21
N LEU A 30 6.44 -1.56 -2.44
CA LEU A 30 6.17 -0.87 -3.69
C LEU A 30 6.73 -1.64 -4.88
N LYS A 31 7.95 -2.15 -4.77
CA LYS A 31 8.55 -2.94 -5.85
C LYS A 31 7.72 -4.18 -6.15
N GLU A 32 7.26 -4.86 -5.14
CA GLU A 32 6.43 -6.05 -5.29
C GLU A 32 5.12 -5.72 -5.98
N LEU A 33 4.48 -4.62 -5.57
CA LEU A 33 3.22 -4.19 -6.17
C LEU A 33 3.39 -3.78 -7.63
N TYR A 34 4.46 -3.07 -7.97
CA TYR A 34 4.71 -2.67 -9.35
C TYR A 34 4.96 -3.88 -10.25
N THR A 35 5.63 -4.89 -9.73
CA THR A 35 5.87 -6.12 -10.48
C THR A 35 4.56 -6.88 -10.72
N LYS A 36 3.72 -6.95 -9.69
CA LYS A 36 2.45 -7.67 -9.75
C LYS A 36 1.41 -6.92 -10.58
N TYR A 37 1.43 -5.60 -10.54
CA TYR A 37 0.45 -4.75 -11.21
C TYR A 37 1.16 -3.71 -12.07
N PRO A 38 1.52 -4.07 -13.31
CA PRO A 38 2.28 -3.15 -14.18
C PRO A 38 1.58 -1.83 -14.48
N ASP A 39 0.24 -1.80 -14.38
CA ASP A 39 -0.52 -0.59 -14.64
C ASP A 39 -0.58 0.36 -13.45
N LEU A 40 -0.10 -0.09 -12.28
CA LEU A 40 -0.09 0.73 -11.08
C LEU A 40 0.99 1.81 -11.21
N GLU A 41 0.55 3.07 -11.13
CA GLU A 41 1.46 4.20 -11.26
C GLU A 41 2.04 4.63 -9.92
N ASP A 42 3.34 4.91 -9.92
CA ASP A 42 4.04 5.38 -8.73
C ASP A 42 3.38 6.63 -8.15
N SER A 43 3.00 7.58 -9.01
CA SER A 43 2.38 8.82 -8.57
C SER A 43 1.03 8.62 -7.89
N GLU A 44 0.34 7.53 -8.19
CA GLU A 44 -0.94 7.25 -7.55
C GLU A 44 -0.75 6.70 -6.15
N ILE A 45 0.16 5.76 -5.99
CA ILE A 45 0.32 5.07 -4.72
C ILE A 45 1.16 5.87 -3.72
N THR A 46 2.16 6.61 -4.18
CA THR A 46 3.03 7.36 -3.27
C THR A 46 2.38 8.62 -2.72
N THR A 47 1.28 9.08 -3.31
CA THR A 47 0.52 10.19 -2.76
C THR A 47 -0.46 9.75 -1.68
N MET A 48 -0.61 8.46 -1.50
CA MET A 48 -1.53 7.92 -0.50
C MET A 48 -0.84 7.67 0.83
N ALA A 49 -1.60 7.78 1.90
CA ALA A 49 -1.14 7.34 3.22
C ALA A 49 -1.33 5.83 3.30
N ILE A 50 -0.59 5.20 4.20
CA ILE A 50 -0.73 3.78 4.45
C ILE A 50 -1.07 3.57 5.93
N ALA A 51 -2.02 2.68 6.19
CA ALA A 51 -2.31 2.23 7.54
C ALA A 51 -1.76 0.81 7.68
N ILE A 52 -0.96 0.60 8.72
CA ILE A 52 -0.37 -0.70 9.02
C ILE A 52 -0.98 -1.18 10.33
N ASP A 53 -1.79 -2.25 10.24
CA ASP A 53 -2.53 -2.78 11.38
C ASP A 53 -3.34 -1.70 12.10
N GLY A 54 -3.94 -0.81 11.32
CA GLY A 54 -4.79 0.25 11.86
C GLY A 54 -4.07 1.52 12.26
N GLU A 55 -2.75 1.56 12.16
CA GLU A 55 -1.97 2.75 12.48
C GLU A 55 -1.57 3.50 11.21
N ILE A 56 -1.94 4.77 11.13
CA ILE A 56 -1.64 5.59 9.98
C ILE A 56 -0.19 6.03 10.01
N VAL A 57 0.51 5.80 8.88
CA VAL A 57 1.91 6.19 8.74
C VAL A 57 1.99 7.26 7.66
N HIS A 58 2.44 8.47 8.03
CA HIS A 58 2.52 9.60 7.10
C HIS A 58 3.79 9.61 6.26
N GLU A 59 4.87 9.07 6.79
CA GLU A 59 6.15 9.01 6.09
C GLU A 59 6.64 7.57 6.08
N PRO A 60 6.07 6.72 5.21
CA PRO A 60 6.32 5.28 5.28
C PRO A 60 7.63 4.81 4.67
N LEU A 61 8.43 5.69 4.06
CA LEU A 61 9.59 5.30 3.28
C LEU A 61 10.55 4.34 3.99
N LEU A 62 10.75 4.54 5.30
CA LEU A 62 11.62 3.68 6.10
C LEU A 62 10.84 2.74 7.00
N GLU A 63 9.54 2.64 6.78
CA GLU A 63 8.70 1.87 7.68
C GLU A 63 8.86 0.37 7.46
N MET A 64 8.91 -0.38 8.55
CA MET A 64 8.94 -1.84 8.51
C MET A 64 7.52 -2.37 8.46
N ILE A 65 7.34 -3.49 7.75
CA ILE A 65 6.03 -4.12 7.62
C ILE A 65 6.05 -5.43 8.39
N PRO A 66 5.23 -5.58 9.45
CA PRO A 66 5.13 -6.83 10.17
C PRO A 66 4.67 -7.96 9.26
N LYS A 67 5.10 -9.16 9.56
CA LYS A 67 4.94 -10.32 8.70
C LYS A 67 3.49 -10.64 8.34
N GLU A 68 2.57 -10.44 9.27
CA GLU A 68 1.15 -10.77 9.07
C GLU A 68 0.29 -9.52 9.09
N ALA A 69 0.85 -8.38 8.69
CA ALA A 69 0.16 -7.10 8.80
C ALA A 69 -0.99 -6.96 7.80
N GLU A 70 -1.98 -6.17 8.18
CA GLU A 70 -3.01 -5.67 7.27
C GLU A 70 -2.61 -4.28 6.83
N LEU A 71 -2.51 -4.08 5.54
CA LEU A 71 -2.06 -2.82 4.96
C LEU A 71 -3.19 -2.21 4.14
N HIS A 72 -3.50 -0.93 4.42
CA HIS A 72 -4.54 -0.20 3.69
C HIS A 72 -3.95 1.07 3.12
N PHE A 73 -4.06 1.25 1.82
CA PHE A 73 -3.71 2.51 1.18
C PHE A 73 -4.97 3.36 1.05
N PHE A 74 -4.86 4.64 1.34
CA PHE A 74 -6.00 5.55 1.25
C PHE A 74 -5.52 6.98 1.04
N HIS A 75 -6.40 7.83 0.54
CA HIS A 75 -6.08 9.24 0.40
C HIS A 75 -6.26 9.92 1.75
N PHE A 76 -5.21 10.59 2.16
CA PHE A 76 -5.25 11.37 3.39
C PHE A 76 -5.80 12.76 3.07
N ILE A 77 -6.92 13.11 3.69
CA ILE A 77 -7.54 14.41 3.51
C ILE A 77 -7.12 15.30 4.67
N ALA A 78 -6.10 16.15 4.42
CA ALA A 78 -5.59 17.05 5.44
C ALA A 78 -6.55 18.23 5.62
N GLY A 79 -6.68 18.66 6.86
CA GLY A 79 -7.41 19.86 7.16
C GLY A 79 -8.92 19.73 7.18
N GLY A 80 -9.39 18.52 7.07
CA GLY A 80 -10.82 18.26 7.19
C GLY A 80 -11.65 18.82 6.07
#